data_6740c5ab8a9d68d48f509f2b7509c230
#
_entry.id   6740c5ab8a9d68d48f509f2b7509c230
#
_cell.length_a   1.000
_cell.length_b   1.000
_cell.length_c   1.000
_cell.angle_alpha   90.00
_cell.angle_beta   90.00
_cell.angle_gamma   90.00
#
_symmetry.space_group_name_H-M   'P 1'
#
loop_
_entity.id
_entity.type
_entity.pdbx_description
1 polymer ?
#
loop_
_entity_poly.entity_id
_entity_poly.type
_entity_poly.pdbx_seq_one_letter_code
_entity_poly.pdbx_strand_id
1 'polypeptide(L)'
;MNTREQQIAAIEKDWAENPRWKGVKRAYSAADVVRLRGSFPIEHTLARRAAEKLWKLVNTEEYINCLGALTGGQAMQQVKAGVKAIYLSGWQVAADNNSYAAMYPD
;
A
#
# COMPACT_ATOMS: atom_id res chain seq x y z
N MET A 1 4.77 -17.51 18.98
CA MET A 1 5.47 -17.09 17.76
C MET A 1 5.46 -18.26 16.79
N ASN A 2 5.08 -18.07 15.51
CA ASN A 2 5.04 -19.17 14.54
C ASN A 2 6.45 -19.68 14.23
N THR A 3 6.62 -20.99 14.05
CA THR A 3 7.88 -21.56 13.61
C THR A 3 8.22 -21.11 12.18
N ARG A 4 9.47 -21.31 11.76
CA ARG A 4 9.90 -20.98 10.39
C ARG A 4 9.07 -21.74 9.35
N GLU A 5 8.83 -23.03 9.60
CA GLU A 5 8.04 -23.90 8.73
C GLU A 5 6.59 -23.42 8.60
N GLN A 6 5.98 -23.02 9.72
CA GLN A 6 4.62 -22.47 9.72
C GLN A 6 4.53 -21.15 8.94
N GLN A 7 5.57 -20.32 9.02
CA GLN A 7 5.63 -19.06 8.27
C GLN A 7 5.78 -19.30 6.75
N ILE A 8 6.60 -20.28 6.36
CA ILE A 8 6.76 -20.68 4.95
C ILE A 8 5.44 -21.22 4.41
N ALA A 9 4.82 -22.15 5.11
CA ALA A 9 3.55 -22.76 4.70
C ALA A 9 2.42 -21.71 4.57
N ALA A 10 2.38 -20.71 5.45
CA ALA A 10 1.41 -19.63 5.37
C ALA A 10 1.59 -18.77 4.10
N ILE A 11 2.83 -18.48 3.72
CA ILE A 11 3.14 -17.73 2.49
C ILE A 11 2.78 -18.57 1.25
N GLU A 12 3.15 -19.85 1.22
CA GLU A 12 2.83 -20.74 0.13
C GLU A 12 1.32 -20.87 -0.08
N LYS A 13 0.56 -20.99 1.00
CA LYS A 13 -0.89 -21.03 0.98
C LYS A 13 -1.47 -19.72 0.43
N ASP A 14 -1.02 -18.57 0.91
CA ASP A 14 -1.47 -17.27 0.40
C ASP A 14 -1.18 -17.12 -1.08
N TRP A 15 -0.01 -17.52 -1.55
CA TRP A 15 0.33 -17.44 -2.96
C TRP A 15 -0.52 -18.36 -3.85
N ALA A 16 -0.91 -19.52 -3.33
CA ALA A 16 -1.71 -20.49 -4.07
C ALA A 16 -3.20 -20.15 -4.11
N GLU A 17 -3.75 -19.67 -3.00
CA GLU A 17 -5.19 -19.52 -2.81
C GLU A 17 -5.69 -18.07 -3.04
N ASN A 18 -4.83 -17.07 -2.83
CA ASN A 18 -5.24 -15.68 -2.92
C ASN A 18 -5.33 -15.23 -4.39
N PRO A 19 -6.52 -14.84 -4.88
CA PRO A 19 -6.71 -14.44 -6.27
C PRO A 19 -5.90 -13.21 -6.68
N ARG A 20 -5.41 -12.43 -5.70
CA ARG A 20 -4.50 -11.30 -5.93
C ARG A 20 -3.23 -11.71 -6.67
N TRP A 21 -2.77 -12.94 -6.47
CA TRP A 21 -1.53 -13.45 -7.04
C TRP A 21 -1.71 -14.21 -8.36
N LYS A 22 -2.93 -14.23 -8.89
CA LYS A 22 -3.22 -14.92 -10.17
C LYS A 22 -2.32 -14.39 -11.29
N GLY A 23 -1.59 -15.31 -11.93
CA GLY A 23 -0.66 -14.98 -13.02
C GLY A 23 0.70 -14.44 -12.58
N VAL A 24 0.94 -14.26 -11.29
CA VAL A 24 2.25 -13.85 -10.77
C VAL A 24 3.21 -15.05 -10.78
N LYS A 25 4.37 -14.88 -11.43
CA LYS A 25 5.47 -15.84 -11.41
C LYS A 25 6.61 -15.30 -10.56
N ARG A 26 7.20 -16.16 -9.74
CA ARG A 26 8.31 -15.79 -8.84
C ARG A 26 9.53 -16.64 -9.13
N ALA A 27 10.71 -16.00 -9.16
CA ALA A 27 12.00 -16.66 -9.28
C ALA A 27 12.60 -17.06 -7.92
N TYR A 28 11.85 -16.87 -6.83
CA TYR A 28 12.25 -17.15 -5.44
C TYR A 28 11.15 -17.92 -4.71
N SER A 29 11.55 -18.59 -3.64
CA SER A 29 10.64 -19.41 -2.82
C SER A 29 10.11 -18.66 -1.59
N ALA A 30 9.05 -19.18 -0.96
CA ALA A 30 8.58 -18.70 0.33
C ALA A 30 9.66 -18.84 1.44
N ALA A 31 10.50 -19.86 1.34
CA ALA A 31 11.63 -20.04 2.24
C ALA A 31 12.67 -18.91 2.10
N ASP A 32 12.92 -18.41 0.89
CA ASP A 32 13.79 -17.26 0.67
C ASP A 32 13.22 -16.00 1.28
N VAL A 33 11.91 -15.77 1.14
CA VAL A 33 11.23 -14.63 1.77
C VAL A 33 11.37 -14.67 3.29
N VAL A 34 11.12 -15.82 3.91
CA VAL A 34 11.24 -15.98 5.36
C VAL A 34 12.69 -15.82 5.83
N ARG A 35 13.65 -16.28 5.03
CA ARG A 35 15.08 -16.13 5.33
C ARG A 35 15.57 -14.69 5.31
N LEU A 36 15.06 -13.89 4.37
CA LEU A 36 15.56 -12.54 4.10
C LEU A 36 14.78 -11.43 4.83
N ARG A 37 13.53 -11.68 5.24
CA ARG A 37 12.73 -10.67 5.93
C ARG A 37 13.24 -10.39 7.35
N GLY A 38 12.79 -9.28 7.94
CA GLY A 38 13.10 -8.94 9.33
C GLY A 38 12.64 -9.98 10.34
N SER A 39 13.21 -9.94 11.55
CA SER A 39 12.96 -10.90 12.62
C SER A 39 11.54 -10.85 13.19
N PHE A 40 10.84 -9.74 13.04
CA PHE A 40 9.43 -9.62 13.40
C PHE A 40 8.68 -8.71 12.40
N PRO A 41 7.38 -8.98 12.14
CA PRO A 41 6.59 -8.16 11.25
C PRO A 41 6.20 -6.83 11.91
N ILE A 42 6.40 -5.74 11.19
CA ILE A 42 5.83 -4.45 11.55
C ILE A 42 4.46 -4.34 10.87
N GLU A 43 3.43 -4.00 11.63
CA GLU A 43 2.09 -3.83 11.08
C GLU A 43 1.69 -2.35 11.06
N HIS A 44 1.43 -1.85 9.86
CA HIS A 44 0.89 -0.52 9.63
C HIS A 44 -0.63 -0.64 9.42
N THR A 45 -1.39 -0.68 10.50
CA THR A 45 -2.82 -1.02 10.47
C THR A 45 -3.64 -0.11 9.56
N LEU A 46 -3.45 1.20 9.63
CA LEU A 46 -4.19 2.14 8.77
C LEU A 46 -3.81 2.00 7.30
N ALA A 47 -2.51 1.87 7.01
CA ALA A 47 -2.04 1.67 5.65
C ALA A 47 -2.56 0.35 5.05
N ARG A 48 -2.58 -0.73 5.83
CA ARG A 48 -3.13 -2.02 5.40
C ARG A 48 -4.62 -1.91 5.09
N ARG A 49 -5.42 -1.32 5.99
CA ARG A 49 -6.87 -1.15 5.78
C ARG A 49 -7.18 -0.29 4.55
N ALA A 50 -6.42 0.78 4.34
CA ALA A 50 -6.60 1.64 3.17
C ALA A 50 -6.22 0.91 1.87
N ALA A 51 -5.14 0.14 1.87
CA ALA A 51 -4.73 -0.68 0.72
C ALA A 51 -5.76 -1.76 0.38
N GLU A 52 -6.31 -2.46 1.38
CA GLU A 52 -7.36 -3.45 1.20
C GLU A 52 -8.65 -2.82 0.65
N LYS A 53 -9.03 -1.66 1.17
CA LYS A 53 -10.18 -0.91 0.68
C LYS A 53 -10.00 -0.48 -0.77
N LEU A 54 -8.85 0.08 -1.12
CA LEU A 54 -8.55 0.49 -2.49
C LEU A 54 -8.55 -0.72 -3.44
N TRP A 55 -7.94 -1.83 -3.03
CA TRP A 55 -7.95 -3.07 -3.82
C TRP A 55 -9.37 -3.55 -4.09
N LYS A 56 -10.25 -3.52 -3.08
CA LYS A 56 -11.66 -3.86 -3.25
C LYS A 56 -12.32 -2.93 -4.26
N LEU A 57 -12.17 -1.61 -4.11
CA LEU A 57 -12.76 -0.64 -5.03
C LEU A 57 -12.30 -0.85 -6.48
N VAL A 58 -11.01 -1.06 -6.71
CA VAL A 58 -10.45 -1.31 -8.06
C VAL A 58 -11.07 -2.55 -8.72
N ASN A 59 -11.45 -3.56 -7.93
CA ASN A 59 -11.99 -4.81 -8.46
C ASN A 59 -13.53 -4.86 -8.53
N THR A 60 -14.23 -3.88 -7.93
CA THR A 60 -15.70 -3.92 -7.82
C THR A 60 -16.41 -2.71 -8.42
N GLU A 61 -15.75 -1.57 -8.51
CA GLU A 61 -16.33 -0.34 -9.03
C GLU A 61 -16.01 -0.17 -10.51
N GLU A 62 -16.92 0.45 -11.24
CA GLU A 62 -16.72 0.78 -12.65
C GLU A 62 -15.54 1.77 -12.83
N TYR A 63 -15.47 2.75 -11.94
CA TYR A 63 -14.36 3.68 -11.84
C TYR A 63 -14.22 4.20 -10.41
N ILE A 64 -13.08 4.77 -10.08
CA ILE A 64 -12.79 5.34 -8.77
C ILE A 64 -12.45 6.82 -8.93
N ASN A 65 -13.22 7.70 -8.29
CA ASN A 65 -12.88 9.11 -8.20
C ASN A 65 -11.59 9.27 -7.42
N CYS A 66 -10.57 9.80 -8.07
CA CYS A 66 -9.27 10.03 -7.47
C CYS A 66 -8.74 11.41 -7.87
N LEU A 67 -8.23 12.16 -6.91
CA LEU A 67 -7.56 13.45 -7.14
C LEU A 67 -6.24 13.48 -6.37
N GLY A 68 -5.30 14.26 -6.87
CA GLY A 68 -4.09 14.62 -6.16
C GLY A 68 -4.38 15.64 -5.05
N ALA A 69 -3.67 15.55 -3.94
CA ALA A 69 -3.69 16.54 -2.87
C ALA A 69 -2.27 16.92 -2.49
N LEU A 70 -2.03 18.21 -2.33
CA LEU A 70 -0.75 18.76 -1.86
C LEU A 70 -0.70 18.81 -0.32
N THR A 71 -1.84 19.10 0.30
CA THR A 71 -1.94 19.33 1.74
C THR A 71 -3.02 18.45 2.37
N GLY A 72 -2.93 18.22 3.67
CA GLY A 72 -3.97 17.53 4.42
C GLY A 72 -5.33 18.24 4.39
N GLY A 73 -5.34 19.57 4.35
CA GLY A 73 -6.55 20.37 4.21
C GLY A 73 -7.27 20.11 2.89
N GLN A 74 -6.51 20.06 1.78
CA GLN A 74 -7.07 19.69 0.47
C GLN A 74 -7.63 18.27 0.49
N ALA A 75 -6.89 17.31 1.04
CA ALA A 75 -7.34 15.92 1.16
C ALA A 75 -8.65 15.81 1.94
N MET A 76 -8.77 16.51 3.07
CA MET A 76 -10.02 16.52 3.85
C MET A 76 -11.20 17.07 3.05
N GLN A 77 -11.02 18.16 2.33
CA GLN A 77 -12.09 18.76 1.52
C GLN A 77 -12.49 17.85 0.36
N GLN A 78 -11.52 17.18 -0.29
CA GLN A 78 -11.79 16.20 -1.35
C GLN A 78 -12.59 15.02 -0.83
N VAL A 79 -12.25 14.48 0.33
CA VAL A 79 -13.00 13.39 0.97
C VAL A 79 -14.42 13.83 1.32
N LYS A 80 -14.61 15.03 1.87
CA LYS A 80 -15.94 15.60 2.15
C LYS A 80 -16.77 15.79 0.87
N ALA A 81 -16.14 16.08 -0.25
CA ALA A 81 -16.79 16.19 -1.55
C ALA A 81 -17.09 14.83 -2.21
N GLY A 82 -16.71 13.71 -1.62
CA GLY A 82 -17.02 12.36 -2.09
C GLY A 82 -15.91 11.66 -2.86
N VAL A 83 -14.69 12.19 -2.88
CA VAL A 83 -13.53 11.53 -3.50
C VAL A 83 -13.19 10.27 -2.71
N LYS A 84 -13.08 9.14 -3.41
CA LYS A 84 -12.87 7.82 -2.78
C LYS A 84 -11.40 7.44 -2.63
N ALA A 85 -10.52 8.02 -3.44
CA ALA A 85 -9.08 7.78 -3.38
C ALA A 85 -8.32 9.08 -3.58
N ILE A 86 -7.17 9.20 -2.94
CA ILE A 86 -6.32 10.40 -3.03
C ILE A 86 -4.92 9.96 -3.47
N TYR A 87 -4.41 10.63 -4.49
CA TYR A 87 -3.02 10.51 -4.88
C TYR A 87 -2.16 11.43 -4.01
N LEU A 88 -1.35 10.82 -3.17
CA LEU A 88 -0.33 11.54 -2.41
C LEU A 88 0.88 11.77 -3.31
N SER A 89 0.97 12.96 -3.90
CA SER A 89 2.12 13.33 -4.72
C SER A 89 3.32 13.66 -3.82
N GLY A 90 4.30 12.78 -3.80
CA GLY A 90 5.51 12.98 -3.00
C GLY A 90 6.24 14.27 -3.34
N TRP A 91 6.37 14.58 -4.62
CA TRP A 91 6.98 15.82 -5.08
C TRP A 91 6.22 17.07 -4.64
N GLN A 92 4.92 17.10 -4.85
CA GLN A 92 4.09 18.27 -4.50
C GLN A 92 4.04 18.46 -2.97
N VAL A 93 3.89 17.39 -2.21
CA VAL A 93 3.90 17.46 -0.74
C VAL A 93 5.25 17.90 -0.20
N ALA A 94 6.36 17.41 -0.77
CA ALA A 94 7.70 17.83 -0.38
C ALA A 94 8.00 19.30 -0.74
N ALA A 95 7.43 19.81 -1.85
CA ALA A 95 7.58 21.19 -2.25
C ALA A 95 6.67 22.16 -1.48
N ASP A 96 5.60 21.65 -0.86
CA ASP A 96 4.70 22.45 -0.06
C ASP A 96 5.42 22.97 1.18
N ASN A 97 5.34 24.30 1.37
CA ASN A 97 6.00 24.99 2.48
C ASN A 97 7.54 24.79 2.53
N ASN A 98 8.14 24.58 1.37
CA ASN A 98 9.58 24.47 1.17
C ASN A 98 10.12 25.70 0.44
N SER A 99 11.12 26.37 1.01
CA SER A 99 11.67 27.64 0.48
C SER A 99 12.14 27.55 -0.97
N TYR A 100 12.66 26.39 -1.35
CA TYR A 100 13.19 26.15 -2.70
C TYR A 100 12.18 25.46 -3.64
N ALA A 101 11.00 25.14 -3.17
CA ALA A 101 10.03 24.32 -3.90
C ALA A 101 10.66 23.04 -4.47
N ALA A 102 11.60 22.48 -3.74
CA ALA A 102 12.40 21.31 -4.12
C ALA A 102 11.78 20.01 -3.59
N MET A 103 12.19 18.90 -4.18
CA MET A 103 11.73 17.58 -3.75
C MET A 103 12.24 17.20 -2.35
N TYR A 104 13.36 17.77 -1.94
CA TYR A 104 13.95 17.55 -0.62
C TYR A 104 13.51 18.65 0.34
N PRO A 105 13.09 18.30 1.57
CA PRO A 105 12.83 19.30 2.59
C PRO A 105 14.11 20.07 2.94
N ASP A 106 13.93 21.32 3.32
CA ASP A 106 15.02 22.19 3.77
C ASP A 106 15.57 21.74 5.15
#